data_945bcfdbb58f996e3acd828afe85a0e1
#
_entry.id   945bcfdbb58f996e3acd828afe85a0e1
#
_cell.length_a   1.000
_cell.length_b   1.000
_cell.length_c   1.000
_cell.angle_alpha   90.00
_cell.angle_beta   90.00
_cell.angle_gamma   90.00
#
_symmetry.space_group_name_H-M   'P 1'
#
loop_
_entity.id
_entity.type
_entity.pdbx_description
1 polymer ?
#
loop_
_entity_poly.entity_id
_entity_poly.type
_entity_poly.pdbx_seq_one_letter_code
_entity_poly.pdbx_strand_id
1 'polypeptide(L)'
;MIRVAINGYGRIGRSVLRAVYESQLQDQIKIVAINELADSKTIAHLTRYDSTHGRFLGDIEVSEHSLSVCGDQIAIFHRDKLQQLPWAELEVDVVLECSGSFSDRKSAEIHLHSGAKRVLFSQPAESDVDATIVYGFNHSDLTGKETIISAASCSTNCVVPVIQALDEKFSVEGGVITTIHSAMNDQPVLDAYHHTDLRKTRAAMNSIIPVDTGLALGIDRLRSEEHTSELQSPCNLVCRLLLEKK
;
A
#
# COMPACT_ATOMS: atom_id res chain seq x y z
N MET A 1 -1.76 13.99 18.33
CA MET A 1 -0.68 13.33 17.56
C MET A 1 -1.06 11.87 17.41
N ILE A 2 -1.15 11.38 16.16
CA ILE A 2 -1.56 10.00 15.85
C ILE A 2 -0.34 9.08 15.98
N ARG A 3 -0.47 8.00 16.75
CA ARG A 3 0.60 7.01 16.97
C ARG A 3 0.46 5.87 15.96
N VAL A 4 1.46 5.72 15.11
CA VAL A 4 1.44 4.80 13.97
C VAL A 4 2.50 3.72 14.13
N ALA A 5 2.13 2.47 13.92
CA ALA A 5 3.03 1.35 13.74
C ALA A 5 3.04 0.88 12.28
N ILE A 6 4.18 0.43 11.79
CA ILE A 6 4.35 -0.08 10.43
C ILE A 6 4.66 -1.57 10.52
N ASN A 7 3.78 -2.42 9.99
CA ASN A 7 4.02 -3.85 9.83
C ASN A 7 4.45 -4.13 8.40
N GLY A 8 5.69 -4.60 8.21
CA GLY A 8 6.34 -4.72 6.90
C GLY A 8 7.04 -3.42 6.48
N TYR A 9 8.35 -3.44 6.54
CA TYR A 9 9.20 -2.28 6.24
C TYR A 9 9.89 -2.39 4.88
N GLY A 10 9.11 -2.87 3.90
CA GLY A 10 9.47 -2.93 2.48
C GLY A 10 9.47 -1.56 1.81
N ARG A 11 9.25 -1.50 0.49
CA ARG A 11 9.22 -0.24 -0.28
C ARG A 11 8.23 0.76 0.30
N ILE A 12 6.98 0.32 0.55
CA ILE A 12 5.90 1.21 0.99
C ILE A 12 6.14 1.68 2.43
N GLY A 13 6.41 0.76 3.37
CA GLY A 13 6.65 1.14 4.77
C GLY A 13 7.77 2.16 4.93
N ARG A 14 8.89 1.97 4.21
CA ARG A 14 10.01 2.95 4.19
C ARG A 14 9.60 4.29 3.57
N SER A 15 8.87 4.25 2.46
CA SER A 15 8.42 5.48 1.79
C SER A 15 7.48 6.29 2.69
N VAL A 16 6.59 5.64 3.42
CA VAL A 16 5.68 6.32 4.37
C VAL A 16 6.49 6.95 5.51
N LEU A 17 7.41 6.21 6.13
CA LEU A 17 8.26 6.80 7.18
C LEU A 17 8.99 8.03 6.64
N ARG A 18 9.68 7.91 5.51
CA ARG A 18 10.40 9.04 4.91
C ARG A 18 9.48 10.21 4.62
N ALA A 19 8.28 9.96 4.07
CA ALA A 19 7.32 11.01 3.75
C ALA A 19 6.88 11.79 4.99
N VAL A 20 6.71 11.13 6.15
CA VAL A 20 6.37 11.81 7.41
C VAL A 20 7.44 12.83 7.78
N TYR A 21 8.72 12.46 7.69
CA TYR A 21 9.83 13.35 8.06
C TYR A 21 10.14 14.38 6.97
N GLU A 22 10.16 13.98 5.71
CA GLU A 22 10.46 14.87 4.57
C GLU A 22 9.35 15.92 4.37
N SER A 23 8.10 15.61 4.73
CA SER A 23 6.96 16.56 4.68
C SER A 23 6.70 17.28 6.00
N GLN A 24 7.57 17.13 7.01
CA GLN A 24 7.46 17.80 8.31
C GLN A 24 6.12 17.51 9.03
N LEU A 25 5.66 16.27 8.98
CA LEU A 25 4.41 15.84 9.60
C LEU A 25 4.58 15.22 11.00
N GLN A 26 5.78 15.29 11.60
CA GLN A 26 6.12 14.64 12.88
C GLN A 26 5.26 15.14 14.06
N ASP A 27 4.79 16.39 13.99
CA ASP A 27 3.90 16.96 15.00
C ASP A 27 2.47 16.39 14.94
N GLN A 28 2.08 15.81 13.82
CA GLN A 28 0.76 15.22 13.60
C GLN A 28 0.79 13.70 13.68
N ILE A 29 1.83 13.07 13.10
CA ILE A 29 1.98 11.62 12.95
C ILE A 29 3.30 11.19 13.59
N LYS A 30 3.23 10.34 14.60
CA LYS A 30 4.39 9.75 15.25
C LYS A 30 4.51 8.28 14.89
N ILE A 31 5.58 7.90 14.18
CA ILE A 31 5.90 6.49 14.00
C ILE A 31 6.50 5.98 15.31
N VAL A 32 5.83 5.02 15.95
CA VAL A 32 6.26 4.49 17.26
C VAL A 32 6.90 3.12 17.16
N ALA A 33 6.59 2.36 16.11
CA ALA A 33 7.14 1.03 15.91
C ALA A 33 7.22 0.62 14.44
N ILE A 34 8.16 -0.27 14.17
CA ILE A 34 8.34 -1.00 12.91
C ILE A 34 8.43 -2.48 13.26
N ASN A 35 7.68 -3.33 12.56
CA ASN A 35 7.88 -4.77 12.57
C ASN A 35 8.41 -5.21 11.20
N GLU A 36 9.61 -5.78 11.17
CA GLU A 36 10.27 -6.26 9.95
C GLU A 36 11.18 -7.43 10.29
N LEU A 37 11.19 -8.47 9.46
CA LEU A 37 11.98 -9.68 9.71
C LEU A 37 13.48 -9.48 9.41
N ALA A 38 13.83 -8.47 8.62
CA ALA A 38 15.22 -8.10 8.38
C ALA A 38 15.88 -7.52 9.64
N ASP A 39 17.20 -7.62 9.73
CA ASP A 39 17.97 -7.06 10.85
C ASP A 39 17.93 -5.54 10.90
N SER A 40 18.11 -4.97 12.09
CA SER A 40 18.01 -3.53 12.34
C SER A 40 19.03 -2.69 11.54
N LYS A 41 20.21 -3.23 11.23
CA LYS A 41 21.21 -2.53 10.42
C LYS A 41 20.76 -2.40 8.97
N THR A 42 20.16 -3.46 8.41
CA THR A 42 19.57 -3.45 7.08
C THR A 42 18.38 -2.48 7.02
N ILE A 43 17.52 -2.46 8.05
CA ILE A 43 16.43 -1.48 8.18
C ILE A 43 16.98 -0.06 8.10
N ALA A 44 17.97 0.29 8.93
CA ALA A 44 18.57 1.63 8.95
C ALA A 44 19.25 1.99 7.62
N HIS A 45 19.97 1.04 7.01
CA HIS A 45 20.63 1.26 5.73
C HIS A 45 19.63 1.58 4.62
N LEU A 46 18.58 0.77 4.50
CA LEU A 46 17.54 0.96 3.48
C LEU A 46 16.62 2.17 3.76
N THR A 47 16.54 2.64 5.00
CA THR A 47 15.89 3.92 5.31
C THR A 47 16.74 5.09 4.81
N ARG A 48 18.07 5.00 4.97
CA ARG A 48 19.00 6.06 4.58
C ARG A 48 19.19 6.16 3.08
N TYR A 49 19.23 5.04 2.38
CA TYR A 49 19.56 4.98 0.95
C TYR A 49 18.43 4.31 0.17
N ASP A 50 17.91 5.00 -0.82
CA ASP A 50 16.90 4.50 -1.75
C ASP A 50 17.28 4.86 -3.19
N SER A 51 17.22 3.89 -4.09
CA SER A 51 17.61 4.08 -5.48
C SER A 51 16.67 4.99 -6.27
N THR A 52 15.42 5.12 -5.83
CA THR A 52 14.41 5.96 -6.48
C THR A 52 14.35 7.35 -5.85
N HIS A 53 14.32 7.41 -4.51
CA HIS A 53 14.12 8.65 -3.76
C HIS A 53 15.44 9.26 -3.26
N GLY A 54 16.57 8.60 -3.52
CA GLY A 54 17.88 9.09 -3.10
C GLY A 54 18.16 8.94 -1.60
N ARG A 55 19.17 9.66 -1.13
CA ARG A 55 19.57 9.63 0.27
C ARG A 55 18.59 10.40 1.14
N PHE A 56 18.16 9.79 2.25
CA PHE A 56 17.44 10.49 3.31
C PHE A 56 18.36 11.48 4.00
N LEU A 57 17.94 12.72 4.16
CA LEU A 57 18.79 13.81 4.68
C LEU A 57 18.75 13.93 6.21
N GLY A 58 17.75 13.31 6.86
CA GLY A 58 17.67 13.30 8.32
C GLY A 58 18.68 12.35 8.97
N ASP A 59 18.95 12.59 10.24
CA ASP A 59 19.82 11.72 11.03
C ASP A 59 19.14 10.40 11.32
N ILE A 60 19.91 9.30 11.17
CA ILE A 60 19.45 7.95 11.48
C ILE A 60 20.51 7.29 12.36
N GLU A 61 20.09 6.84 13.53
CA GLU A 61 20.87 5.99 14.41
C GLU A 61 20.14 4.67 14.64
N VAL A 62 20.85 3.59 14.85
CA VAL A 62 20.25 2.26 15.02
C VAL A 62 20.88 1.52 16.18
N SER A 63 20.02 0.88 16.97
CA SER A 63 20.38 -0.15 17.94
C SER A 63 19.77 -1.49 17.54
N GLU A 64 19.95 -2.50 18.36
CA GLU A 64 19.39 -3.83 18.12
C GLU A 64 17.84 -3.82 18.04
N HIS A 65 17.22 -2.99 18.86
CA HIS A 65 15.76 -2.95 19.01
C HIS A 65 15.12 -1.59 18.75
N SER A 66 15.87 -0.63 18.25
CA SER A 66 15.32 0.69 17.93
C SER A 66 16.00 1.36 16.76
N LEU A 67 15.24 2.19 16.07
CA LEU A 67 15.70 3.15 15.06
C LEU A 67 15.41 4.55 15.59
N SER A 68 16.44 5.40 15.65
CA SER A 68 16.24 6.83 15.88
C SER A 68 16.25 7.56 14.54
N VAL A 69 15.21 8.32 14.27
CA VAL A 69 15.08 9.12 13.05
C VAL A 69 14.86 10.58 13.46
N CYS A 70 15.80 11.44 13.14
CA CYS A 70 15.75 12.86 13.53
C CYS A 70 15.51 13.09 15.05
N GLY A 71 16.00 12.16 15.89
CA GLY A 71 15.82 12.19 17.35
C GLY A 71 14.62 11.42 17.87
N ASP A 72 13.64 11.09 17.03
CA ASP A 72 12.51 10.25 17.43
C ASP A 72 12.91 8.78 17.57
N GLN A 73 12.53 8.17 18.67
CA GLN A 73 12.79 6.75 18.94
C GLN A 73 11.63 5.88 18.44
N ILE A 74 11.97 4.95 17.56
CA ILE A 74 11.04 4.00 16.94
C ILE A 74 11.45 2.58 17.36
N ALA A 75 10.56 1.85 18.02
CA ALA A 75 10.83 0.46 18.40
C ALA A 75 10.90 -0.45 17.16
N ILE A 76 11.85 -1.38 17.14
CA ILE A 76 11.95 -2.40 16.10
C ILE A 76 11.56 -3.76 16.68
N PHE A 77 10.65 -4.43 15.99
CA PHE A 77 10.26 -5.81 16.26
C PHE A 77 10.60 -6.69 15.05
N HIS A 78 10.91 -7.95 15.33
CA HIS A 78 11.21 -8.99 14.34
C HIS A 78 10.28 -10.18 14.55
N ARG A 79 8.95 -9.92 14.50
CA ARG A 79 7.92 -10.92 14.77
C ARG A 79 7.25 -11.39 13.48
N ASP A 80 7.24 -12.69 13.27
CA ASP A 80 6.52 -13.36 12.19
C ASP A 80 5.02 -13.54 12.50
N LYS A 81 4.66 -13.55 13.78
CA LYS A 81 3.29 -13.73 14.26
C LYS A 81 2.70 -12.42 14.75
N LEU A 82 1.62 -11.98 14.10
CA LEU A 82 0.93 -10.71 14.40
C LEU A 82 0.46 -10.62 15.86
N GLN A 83 0.08 -11.76 16.47
CA GLN A 83 -0.38 -11.84 17.87
C GLN A 83 0.70 -11.45 18.89
N GLN A 84 1.97 -11.44 18.49
CA GLN A 84 3.10 -11.12 19.37
C GLN A 84 3.48 -9.64 19.35
N LEU A 85 2.75 -8.82 18.59
CA LEU A 85 3.04 -7.41 18.43
C LEU A 85 2.37 -6.60 19.55
N PRO A 86 3.11 -5.79 20.32
CA PRO A 86 2.62 -5.15 21.54
C PRO A 86 1.96 -3.80 21.26
N TRP A 87 0.96 -3.77 20.40
CA TRP A 87 0.32 -2.52 20.00
C TRP A 87 -0.39 -1.78 21.13
N ALA A 88 -0.96 -2.54 22.10
CA ALA A 88 -1.58 -1.97 23.29
C ALA A 88 -0.58 -1.22 24.17
N GLU A 89 0.62 -1.80 24.41
CA GLU A 89 1.68 -1.21 25.25
C GLU A 89 2.22 0.09 24.62
N LEU A 90 2.23 0.14 23.29
CA LEU A 90 2.70 1.28 22.52
C LEU A 90 1.58 2.29 22.19
N GLU A 91 0.35 2.05 22.69
CA GLU A 91 -0.82 2.91 22.45
C GLU A 91 -0.99 3.24 20.96
N VAL A 92 -0.91 2.22 20.09
CA VAL A 92 -0.98 2.41 18.63
C VAL A 92 -2.39 2.79 18.20
N ASP A 93 -2.51 3.95 17.55
CA ASP A 93 -3.77 4.39 16.96
C ASP A 93 -4.03 3.71 15.62
N VAL A 94 -3.00 3.59 14.77
CA VAL A 94 -3.12 3.02 13.44
C VAL A 94 -1.94 2.08 13.16
N VAL A 95 -2.23 0.87 12.73
CA VAL A 95 -1.25 0.00 12.10
C VAL A 95 -1.32 0.20 10.59
N LEU A 96 -0.20 0.53 9.97
CA LEU A 96 -0.03 0.46 8.52
C LEU A 96 0.43 -0.94 8.17
N GLU A 97 -0.45 -1.73 7.55
CA GLU A 97 -0.11 -3.06 7.06
C GLU A 97 0.53 -2.95 5.68
N CYS A 98 1.85 -3.05 5.65
CA CYS A 98 2.70 -2.87 4.48
C CYS A 98 3.52 -4.12 4.11
N SER A 99 3.24 -5.28 4.74
CA SER A 99 4.01 -6.50 4.50
C SER A 99 3.73 -7.15 3.16
N GLY A 100 2.56 -6.87 2.57
CA GLY A 100 2.10 -7.55 1.35
C GLY A 100 1.58 -8.97 1.59
N SER A 101 1.61 -9.45 2.84
CA SER A 101 1.24 -10.83 3.18
C SER A 101 -0.20 -10.98 3.66
N PHE A 102 -0.84 -9.89 4.05
CA PHE A 102 -2.17 -9.88 4.64
C PHE A 102 -3.05 -8.87 3.91
N SER A 103 -4.29 -9.26 3.57
CA SER A 103 -5.23 -8.40 2.85
C SER A 103 -6.69 -8.62 3.27
N ASP A 104 -6.93 -9.48 4.26
CA ASP A 104 -8.26 -9.89 4.71
C ASP A 104 -8.61 -9.32 6.10
N ARG A 105 -9.90 -9.23 6.41
CA ARG A 105 -10.41 -8.78 7.70
C ARG A 105 -9.83 -9.58 8.87
N LYS A 106 -9.72 -10.89 8.73
CA LYS A 106 -9.25 -11.77 9.81
C LYS A 106 -7.83 -11.42 10.26
N SER A 107 -6.93 -11.14 9.32
CA SER A 107 -5.57 -10.70 9.64
C SER A 107 -5.56 -9.30 10.26
N ALA A 108 -6.39 -8.37 9.79
CA ALA A 108 -6.53 -7.05 10.38
C ALA A 108 -7.05 -7.11 11.82
N GLU A 109 -8.03 -7.96 12.10
CA GLU A 109 -8.58 -8.16 13.45
C GLU A 109 -7.52 -8.65 14.45
N ILE A 110 -6.47 -9.36 14.01
CA ILE A 110 -5.35 -9.72 14.89
C ILE A 110 -4.63 -8.47 15.37
N HIS A 111 -4.38 -7.48 14.51
CA HIS A 111 -3.80 -6.21 14.93
C HIS A 111 -4.70 -5.45 15.90
N LEU A 112 -6.02 -5.45 15.66
CA LEU A 112 -6.98 -4.82 16.57
C LEU A 112 -6.99 -5.51 17.94
N HIS A 113 -7.01 -6.85 17.97
CA HIS A 113 -6.92 -7.63 19.21
C HIS A 113 -5.58 -7.43 19.95
N SER A 114 -4.50 -7.15 19.22
CA SER A 114 -3.19 -6.78 19.80
C SER A 114 -3.16 -5.34 20.35
N GLY A 115 -4.25 -4.58 20.20
CA GLY A 115 -4.44 -3.27 20.81
C GLY A 115 -4.36 -2.07 19.87
N ALA A 116 -4.23 -2.27 18.56
CA ALA A 116 -4.37 -1.17 17.61
C ALA A 116 -5.84 -0.71 17.52
N LYS A 117 -6.06 0.59 17.33
CA LYS A 117 -7.43 1.11 17.17
C LYS A 117 -7.95 0.98 15.73
N ARG A 118 -7.04 1.03 14.75
CA ARG A 118 -7.34 0.92 13.32
C ARG A 118 -6.24 0.21 12.56
N VAL A 119 -6.59 -0.37 11.42
CA VAL A 119 -5.64 -0.96 10.46
C VAL A 119 -5.86 -0.31 9.10
N LEU A 120 -4.78 0.13 8.47
CA LEU A 120 -4.76 0.64 7.12
C LEU A 120 -3.88 -0.26 6.27
N PHE A 121 -4.48 -1.02 5.36
CA PHE A 121 -3.74 -1.75 4.35
C PHE A 121 -3.17 -0.81 3.29
N SER A 122 -1.89 -0.91 3.02
CA SER A 122 -1.22 -0.14 1.96
C SER A 122 -1.44 -0.70 0.55
N GLN A 123 -2.28 -1.71 0.42
CA GLN A 123 -2.54 -2.50 -0.76
C GLN A 123 -4.03 -2.82 -0.88
N PRO A 124 -4.49 -3.37 -2.03
CA PRO A 124 -5.85 -3.84 -2.14
C PRO A 124 -6.17 -4.87 -1.06
N ALA A 125 -7.27 -4.70 -0.40
CA ALA A 125 -7.79 -5.67 0.55
C ALA A 125 -9.00 -6.42 -0.04
N GLU A 126 -9.40 -7.50 0.64
CA GLU A 126 -10.62 -8.23 0.32
C GLU A 126 -11.86 -7.36 0.50
N SER A 127 -13.02 -7.81 0.00
CA SER A 127 -14.26 -7.04 0.04
C SER A 127 -14.89 -6.93 1.44
N ASP A 128 -14.34 -7.62 2.41
CA ASP A 128 -14.82 -7.68 3.80
C ASP A 128 -14.28 -6.56 4.71
N VAL A 129 -13.43 -5.66 4.18
CA VAL A 129 -12.96 -4.49 4.92
C VAL A 129 -14.04 -3.39 4.99
N ASP A 130 -13.90 -2.46 5.96
CA ASP A 130 -14.92 -1.44 6.19
C ASP A 130 -14.96 -0.39 5.06
N ALA A 131 -13.81 -0.06 4.47
CA ALA A 131 -13.74 0.89 3.36
C ALA A 131 -12.49 0.66 2.50
N THR A 132 -12.61 0.97 1.22
CA THR A 132 -11.48 1.12 0.30
C THR A 132 -11.42 2.57 -0.16
N ILE A 133 -10.29 3.24 0.07
CA ILE A 133 -10.16 4.69 -0.12
C ILE A 133 -9.08 5.01 -1.14
N VAL A 134 -9.44 5.90 -2.05
CA VAL A 134 -8.51 6.66 -2.90
C VAL A 134 -8.54 8.11 -2.43
N TYR A 135 -7.42 8.58 -1.90
CA TYR A 135 -7.35 9.96 -1.39
C TYR A 135 -7.59 10.98 -2.51
N GLY A 136 -8.42 11.96 -2.22
CA GLY A 136 -8.86 12.95 -3.22
C GLY A 136 -10.16 12.56 -3.92
N PHE A 137 -10.52 11.28 -3.94
CA PHE A 137 -11.74 10.79 -4.58
C PHE A 137 -12.86 10.57 -3.54
N ASN A 138 -12.72 9.56 -2.69
CA ASN A 138 -13.76 9.17 -1.73
C ASN A 138 -13.33 9.20 -0.26
N HIS A 139 -12.24 9.90 0.07
CA HIS A 139 -11.76 10.00 1.45
C HIS A 139 -12.73 10.74 2.38
N SER A 140 -13.59 11.62 1.81
CA SER A 140 -14.66 12.31 2.54
C SER A 140 -15.80 11.40 3.00
N ASP A 141 -15.91 10.20 2.44
CA ASP A 141 -16.97 9.25 2.78
C ASP A 141 -16.69 8.52 4.11
N LEU A 142 -15.45 8.65 4.61
CA LEU A 142 -15.10 8.11 5.92
C LEU A 142 -15.88 8.81 7.03
N THR A 143 -16.62 8.04 7.81
CA THR A 143 -17.42 8.51 8.94
C THR A 143 -16.65 8.58 10.25
N GLY A 144 -15.43 8.02 10.29
CA GLY A 144 -14.59 7.86 11.46
C GLY A 144 -14.90 6.62 12.29
N LYS A 145 -15.86 5.80 11.86
CA LYS A 145 -16.22 4.52 12.52
C LYS A 145 -15.42 3.35 11.95
N GLU A 146 -14.90 3.48 10.76
CA GLU A 146 -14.15 2.46 10.06
C GLU A 146 -12.88 2.11 10.83
N THR A 147 -12.68 0.83 11.05
CA THR A 147 -11.53 0.29 11.78
C THR A 147 -10.53 -0.42 10.87
N ILE A 148 -11.01 -0.94 9.74
CA ILE A 148 -10.21 -1.69 8.77
C ILE A 148 -10.39 -1.05 7.40
N ILE A 149 -9.35 -0.39 6.91
CA ILE A 149 -9.39 0.43 5.69
C ILE A 149 -8.32 -0.07 4.72
N SER A 150 -8.61 -0.03 3.43
CA SER A 150 -7.62 -0.25 2.36
C SER A 150 -7.33 1.06 1.62
N ALA A 151 -6.06 1.32 1.34
CA ALA A 151 -5.62 2.42 0.47
C ALA A 151 -5.68 2.07 -1.03
N ALA A 152 -6.42 1.02 -1.40
CA ALA A 152 -6.54 0.51 -2.76
C ALA A 152 -5.18 0.10 -3.39
N SER A 153 -5.13 -0.10 -4.71
CA SER A 153 -3.90 -0.40 -5.43
C SER A 153 -3.22 0.86 -5.97
N CYS A 154 -1.93 0.76 -6.28
CA CYS A 154 -1.20 1.82 -6.97
C CYS A 154 -1.87 2.20 -8.31
N SER A 155 -2.33 1.21 -9.08
CA SER A 155 -3.03 1.43 -10.35
C SER A 155 -4.38 2.12 -10.13
N THR A 156 -5.13 1.73 -9.10
CA THR A 156 -6.42 2.37 -8.75
C THR A 156 -6.21 3.83 -8.34
N ASN A 157 -5.21 4.11 -7.50
CA ASN A 157 -4.86 5.48 -7.09
C ASN A 157 -4.41 6.36 -8.28
N CYS A 158 -3.83 5.77 -9.32
CA CYS A 158 -3.46 6.48 -10.54
C CYS A 158 -4.66 6.77 -11.43
N VAL A 159 -5.52 5.78 -11.66
CA VAL A 159 -6.53 5.82 -12.72
C VAL A 159 -7.83 6.49 -12.26
N VAL A 160 -8.27 6.24 -11.03
CA VAL A 160 -9.56 6.76 -10.53
C VAL A 160 -9.67 8.29 -10.58
N PRO A 161 -8.68 9.07 -10.13
CA PRO A 161 -8.73 10.52 -10.24
C PRO A 161 -8.79 11.01 -11.70
N VAL A 162 -8.13 10.30 -12.63
CA VAL A 162 -8.17 10.63 -14.05
C VAL A 162 -9.55 10.35 -14.64
N ILE A 163 -10.14 9.18 -14.33
CA ILE A 163 -11.49 8.85 -14.77
C ILE A 163 -12.49 9.85 -14.20
N GLN A 164 -12.38 10.20 -12.92
CA GLN A 164 -13.25 11.19 -12.29
C GLN A 164 -13.21 12.53 -13.02
N ALA A 165 -12.02 13.06 -13.26
CA ALA A 165 -11.86 14.36 -13.96
C ALA A 165 -12.42 14.34 -15.38
N LEU A 166 -12.35 13.19 -16.07
CA LEU A 166 -12.93 13.01 -17.40
C LEU A 166 -14.44 12.87 -17.33
N ASP A 167 -14.95 12.12 -16.36
CA ASP A 167 -16.38 11.87 -16.18
C ASP A 167 -17.14 13.15 -15.83
N GLU A 168 -16.63 13.92 -14.87
CA GLU A 168 -17.19 15.23 -14.48
C GLU A 168 -17.33 16.20 -15.65
N LYS A 169 -16.43 16.13 -16.63
CA LYS A 169 -16.42 17.07 -17.75
C LYS A 169 -17.06 16.54 -19.03
N PHE A 170 -17.01 15.23 -19.25
CA PHE A 170 -17.37 14.64 -20.55
C PHE A 170 -18.39 13.52 -20.43
N SER A 171 -18.80 13.11 -19.23
CA SER A 171 -19.72 11.99 -18.97
C SER A 171 -19.25 10.70 -19.64
N VAL A 172 -18.29 10.02 -19.01
CA VAL A 172 -17.69 8.77 -19.52
C VAL A 172 -18.69 7.62 -19.44
N GLU A 173 -19.07 7.07 -20.59
CA GLU A 173 -19.98 5.92 -20.67
C GLU A 173 -19.25 4.56 -20.62
N GLY A 174 -18.01 4.52 -21.08
CA GLY A 174 -17.21 3.30 -21.05
C GLY A 174 -15.80 3.53 -21.55
N GLY A 175 -14.94 2.53 -21.39
CA GLY A 175 -13.56 2.64 -21.81
C GLY A 175 -12.77 1.36 -21.65
N VAL A 176 -11.57 1.35 -22.22
CA VAL A 176 -10.57 0.30 -22.06
C VAL A 176 -9.30 0.89 -21.47
N ILE A 177 -8.76 0.31 -20.42
CA ILE A 177 -7.55 0.78 -19.76
C ILE A 177 -6.38 -0.13 -20.10
N THR A 178 -5.28 0.42 -20.61
CA THR A 178 -3.98 -0.26 -20.70
C THR A 178 -3.04 0.32 -19.65
N THR A 179 -2.53 -0.52 -18.77
CA THR A 179 -1.53 -0.13 -17.77
C THR A 179 -0.16 -0.66 -18.17
N ILE A 180 0.83 0.23 -18.26
CA ILE A 180 2.25 -0.12 -18.36
C ILE A 180 2.88 0.26 -17.03
N HIS A 181 3.26 -0.76 -16.27
CA HIS A 181 3.76 -0.61 -14.90
C HIS A 181 5.27 -0.84 -14.83
N SER A 182 5.97 -0.07 -14.00
CA SER A 182 7.38 -0.32 -13.73
C SER A 182 7.58 -1.67 -13.04
N ALA A 183 8.78 -2.26 -13.18
CA ALA A 183 9.12 -3.53 -12.54
C ALA A 183 8.93 -3.47 -11.01
N MET A 184 8.39 -4.52 -10.46
CA MET A 184 8.14 -4.70 -9.03
C MET A 184 9.09 -5.74 -8.43
N ASN A 185 9.19 -5.79 -7.10
CA ASN A 185 10.10 -6.71 -6.41
C ASN A 185 9.74 -8.19 -6.56
N ASP A 186 8.52 -8.53 -6.95
CA ASP A 186 8.09 -9.89 -7.23
C ASP A 186 8.52 -10.39 -8.63
N GLN A 187 9.09 -9.52 -9.44
CA GLN A 187 9.63 -9.84 -10.74
C GLN A 187 11.13 -10.15 -10.65
N PRO A 188 11.59 -11.29 -11.17
CA PRO A 188 13.00 -11.65 -11.10
C PRO A 188 13.85 -10.75 -12.01
N VAL A 189 15.05 -10.39 -11.53
CA VAL A 189 16.02 -9.64 -12.34
C VAL A 189 16.50 -10.47 -13.54
N LEU A 190 16.77 -11.76 -13.31
CA LEU A 190 17.07 -12.78 -14.31
C LEU A 190 15.99 -13.85 -14.28
N ASP A 191 15.92 -14.70 -15.32
CA ASP A 191 14.97 -15.81 -15.36
C ASP A 191 15.02 -16.64 -14.07
N ALA A 192 13.88 -16.81 -13.40
CA ALA A 192 13.77 -17.53 -12.14
C ALA A 192 12.45 -18.31 -12.05
N TYR A 193 12.37 -19.21 -11.09
CA TYR A 193 11.15 -19.99 -10.86
C TYR A 193 10.01 -19.10 -10.37
N HIS A 194 8.80 -19.37 -10.88
CA HIS A 194 7.55 -18.83 -10.37
C HIS A 194 6.51 -19.95 -10.25
N HIS A 195 5.88 -20.06 -9.09
CA HIS A 195 5.07 -21.25 -8.76
C HIS A 195 3.75 -21.35 -9.51
N THR A 196 3.17 -20.24 -9.95
CA THR A 196 1.80 -20.21 -10.50
C THR A 196 1.69 -19.63 -11.89
N ASP A 197 2.65 -18.84 -12.36
CA ASP A 197 2.58 -18.17 -13.66
C ASP A 197 3.93 -18.18 -14.38
N LEU A 198 4.01 -18.96 -15.44
CA LEU A 198 5.25 -19.09 -16.24
C LEU A 198 5.66 -17.78 -16.93
N ARG A 199 4.73 -16.83 -17.16
CA ARG A 199 5.07 -15.52 -17.71
C ARG A 199 5.96 -14.72 -16.75
N LYS A 200 5.75 -14.91 -15.45
CA LYS A 200 6.51 -14.24 -14.37
C LYS A 200 7.90 -14.88 -14.13
N THR A 201 8.26 -15.91 -14.86
CA THR A 201 9.62 -16.50 -14.78
C THR A 201 10.67 -15.71 -15.55
N ARG A 202 10.27 -14.75 -16.37
CA ARG A 202 11.14 -14.02 -17.28
C ARG A 202 11.80 -12.81 -16.61
N ALA A 203 13.02 -12.50 -17.05
CA ALA A 203 13.82 -11.40 -16.57
C ALA A 203 13.13 -10.03 -16.78
N ALA A 204 12.87 -9.30 -15.70
CA ALA A 204 12.22 -8.00 -15.75
C ALA A 204 13.05 -6.95 -16.52
N MET A 205 14.36 -7.09 -16.56
CA MET A 205 15.25 -6.14 -17.26
C MET A 205 15.12 -6.20 -18.79
N ASN A 206 14.73 -7.36 -19.35
CA ASN A 206 14.73 -7.60 -20.79
C ASN A 206 13.35 -7.93 -21.36
N SER A 207 12.31 -7.96 -20.50
CA SER A 207 10.99 -8.45 -20.90
C SER A 207 9.89 -7.53 -20.39
N ILE A 208 8.88 -7.31 -21.23
CA ILE A 208 7.58 -6.81 -20.79
C ILE A 208 6.79 -8.03 -20.38
N ILE A 209 6.51 -8.14 -19.07
CA ILE A 209 5.85 -9.31 -18.48
C ILE A 209 4.36 -9.03 -18.35
N PRO A 210 3.51 -9.77 -19.07
CA PRO A 210 2.08 -9.66 -18.88
C PRO A 210 1.68 -10.18 -17.50
N VAL A 211 0.89 -9.41 -16.74
CA VAL A 211 0.38 -9.79 -15.42
C VAL A 211 -1.11 -9.53 -15.32
N ASP A 212 -1.84 -10.34 -14.60
CA ASP A 212 -3.25 -10.12 -14.33
C ASP A 212 -3.41 -8.94 -13.37
N THR A 213 -4.50 -8.18 -13.53
CA THR A 213 -4.79 -7.04 -12.67
C THR A 213 -6.25 -7.06 -12.22
N GLY A 214 -6.49 -6.80 -10.93
CA GLY A 214 -7.81 -6.56 -10.37
C GLY A 214 -8.27 -5.11 -10.50
N LEU A 215 -7.67 -4.30 -11.39
CA LEU A 215 -7.94 -2.87 -11.51
C LEU A 215 -9.42 -2.58 -11.79
N ALA A 216 -10.05 -3.33 -12.69
CA ALA A 216 -11.47 -3.16 -13.02
C ALA A 216 -12.36 -3.36 -11.78
N LEU A 217 -12.13 -4.46 -11.03
CA LEU A 217 -12.83 -4.72 -9.77
C LEU A 217 -12.57 -3.63 -8.72
N GLY A 218 -11.35 -3.09 -8.69
CA GLY A 218 -10.99 -1.97 -7.81
C GLY A 218 -11.75 -0.69 -8.14
N ILE A 219 -11.93 -0.40 -9.42
CA ILE A 219 -12.72 0.76 -9.89
C ILE A 219 -14.20 0.57 -9.57
N ASP A 220 -14.77 -0.62 -9.83
CA ASP A 220 -16.17 -0.92 -9.56
C ASP A 220 -16.50 -0.76 -8.07
N ARG A 221 -15.62 -1.24 -7.19
CA ARG A 221 -15.79 -1.08 -5.72
C ARG A 221 -15.84 0.38 -5.26
N LEU A 222 -15.19 1.27 -5.98
CA LEU A 222 -15.14 2.70 -5.64
C LEU A 222 -16.30 3.50 -6.22
N ARG A 223 -16.94 3.00 -7.27
CA ARG A 223 -18.08 3.64 -7.95
C ARG A 223 -19.44 3.11 -7.49
N SER A 224 -19.49 2.25 -6.46
CA SER A 224 -20.70 1.61 -5.99
C SER A 224 -21.79 2.63 -5.64
N GLU A 225 -22.87 2.54 -6.32
CA GLU A 225 -24.31 2.69 -6.10
C GLU A 225 -25.09 3.44 -7.20
N GLU A 226 -24.48 4.22 -8.10
CA GLU A 226 -25.28 4.98 -9.10
C GLU A 226 -25.02 4.67 -10.58
N HIS A 227 -23.99 3.94 -10.94
CA HIS A 227 -23.70 3.62 -12.35
C HIS A 227 -23.33 2.14 -12.52
N THR A 228 -24.35 1.30 -12.71
CA THR A 228 -24.19 -0.08 -13.22
C THR A 228 -23.77 -0.03 -14.69
N SER A 229 -22.48 0.18 -14.95
CA SER A 229 -21.90 -0.19 -16.23
C SER A 229 -21.20 -1.53 -16.04
N GLU A 230 -21.72 -2.58 -16.67
CA GLU A 230 -21.06 -3.88 -16.74
C GLU A 230 -19.71 -3.71 -17.42
N LEU A 231 -18.63 -3.60 -16.62
CA LEU A 231 -17.28 -3.77 -17.12
C LEU A 231 -17.06 -5.28 -17.30
N GLN A 232 -17.46 -5.81 -18.46
CA GLN A 232 -17.05 -7.13 -18.88
C GLN A 232 -15.54 -7.10 -19.15
N SER A 233 -14.76 -7.56 -18.19
CA SER A 233 -13.34 -7.82 -18.37
C SER A 233 -13.17 -9.27 -18.82
N PRO A 234 -12.87 -9.55 -20.09
CA PRO A 234 -12.20 -10.79 -20.41
C PRO A 234 -10.79 -10.68 -19.82
N CYS A 235 -10.42 -11.64 -18.97
CA CYS A 235 -9.08 -11.79 -18.41
C CYS A 235 -8.03 -11.86 -19.52
N ASN A 236 -7.53 -10.73 -19.98
CA ASN A 236 -6.33 -10.59 -20.79
C ASN A 236 -5.73 -9.21 -20.64
N LEU A 237 -4.73 -9.14 -20.05
CA LEU A 237 -3.45 -8.46 -19.81
C LEU A 237 -3.06 -7.31 -20.69
N VAL A 238 -3.98 -6.53 -21.14
CA VAL A 238 -3.72 -5.18 -21.62
C VAL A 238 -4.92 -4.37 -21.17
N CYS A 239 -4.84 -3.67 -20.06
CA CYS A 239 -5.80 -2.64 -19.75
C CYS A 239 -5.59 -1.48 -20.74
N ARG A 240 -6.41 -1.34 -21.74
CA ARG A 240 -6.30 -0.31 -22.78
C ARG A 240 -7.47 0.66 -22.66
N LEU A 241 -7.25 1.92 -22.41
CA LEU A 241 -8.32 2.93 -22.36
C LEU A 241 -8.61 3.45 -23.76
N LEU A 242 -9.79 3.20 -24.29
CA LEU A 242 -10.38 3.92 -25.41
C LEU A 242 -11.61 4.67 -24.87
N LEU A 243 -11.56 5.98 -24.87
CA LEU A 243 -12.70 6.84 -24.53
C LEU A 243 -13.56 7.02 -25.76
N GLU A 244 -14.79 6.55 -25.74
CA GLU A 244 -15.79 6.91 -26.75
C GLU A 244 -16.52 8.18 -26.27
N LYS A 245 -16.58 9.14 -27.16
CA LYS A 245 -17.26 10.42 -26.94
C LYS A 245 -18.62 10.34 -27.60
N LYS A 246 -19.68 10.68 -26.88
CA LYS A 246 -20.97 11.05 -27.48
C LYS A 246 -20.90 12.39 -28.18
#